data_1fa9b3c1ed545ebfa9fe556fe8558b07
#
_entry.id   1fa9b3c1ed545ebfa9fe556fe8558b07
#
_cell.length_a   1.000
_cell.length_b   1.000
_cell.length_c   1.000
_cell.angle_alpha   90.00
_cell.angle_beta   90.00
_cell.angle_gamma   90.00
#
_symmetry.space_group_name_H-M   'P 1'
#
loop_
_entity.id
_entity.type
_entity.pdbx_description
1 polymer ?
#
loop_
_entity_poly.entity_id
_entity_poly.type
_entity_poly.pdbx_seq_one_letter_code
_entity_poly.pdbx_strand_id
1 'polypeptide(L)'
;MGKSLYIAEKPSVAQEFAKALHINTQRKDGYLESAEAIVTWCVGHLVTMSYPEEYDPALKRWSLETLPFIPQEFKYEVIPAVSKQFRIVSGLLNRTDVDTIYVCTDSGREGEYIYRLVEQQAGVKGKNRRRVWIDSQTEEEILRGIKEAKDLKEYDNLAASAYLRAKEDYLMGINFSRLLTLKYGNSISNYLNTKYSVVSVGRVMTCVLGMVVRREREIREFVETPFYRVLSTIGEKGATFEGEWRAVKGSKWFESFDLYKENGFKEKEKAEELIRFLSNSESDASQPLTCQIVSIEKKKEKKNPPLLFNLAEIQNECSKRFKISPDETLRIIQELYEKKLVTYPRTDARVLSTAVAKEIHKNLNGLMQYEPAKPYPVSYTHLRAHETTL
;
A
#
# COMPACT_ATOMS: atom_id res chain seq x y z
N MET A 1 7.34 42.41 9.43
CA MET A 1 6.71 41.16 9.01
C MET A 1 7.18 40.04 9.93
N GLY A 2 6.27 39.24 10.44
CA GLY A 2 6.65 38.07 11.24
C GLY A 2 7.28 36.97 10.38
N LYS A 3 7.95 36.03 11.04
CA LYS A 3 8.58 34.89 10.36
C LYS A 3 7.55 33.87 9.91
N SER A 4 7.87 33.16 8.83
CA SER A 4 7.18 31.95 8.41
C SER A 4 7.85 30.70 9.02
N LEU A 5 7.03 29.82 9.61
CA LEU A 5 7.50 28.54 10.15
C LEU A 5 7.04 27.40 9.24
N TYR A 6 7.98 26.63 8.72
CA TYR A 6 7.73 25.45 7.92
C TYR A 6 7.98 24.20 8.79
N ILE A 7 6.99 23.34 8.93
CA ILE A 7 7.09 22.11 9.71
C ILE A 7 6.94 20.89 8.82
N ALA A 8 8.03 20.13 8.64
CA ALA A 8 8.05 18.90 7.87
C ALA A 8 7.87 17.66 8.76
N GLU A 9 7.61 16.50 8.17
CA GLU A 9 7.50 15.26 8.92
C GLU A 9 8.86 14.69 9.35
N LYS A 10 9.90 14.89 8.51
CA LYS A 10 11.25 14.35 8.72
C LYS A 10 12.34 15.40 8.50
N PRO A 11 13.53 15.21 9.13
CA PRO A 11 14.66 16.13 8.95
C PRO A 11 15.11 16.29 7.50
N SER A 12 15.11 15.20 6.71
CA SER A 12 15.50 15.23 5.29
C SER A 12 14.56 16.09 4.46
N VAL A 13 13.26 15.98 4.69
CA VAL A 13 12.25 16.80 4.02
C VAL A 13 12.40 18.27 4.37
N ALA A 14 12.63 18.58 5.64
CA ALA A 14 12.89 19.96 6.10
C ALA A 14 14.08 20.60 5.38
N GLN A 15 15.15 19.84 5.16
CA GLN A 15 16.32 20.32 4.41
C GLN A 15 15.98 20.64 2.95
N GLU A 16 15.13 19.84 2.31
CA GLU A 16 14.70 20.10 0.93
C GLU A 16 13.85 21.37 0.85
N PHE A 17 12.95 21.60 1.81
CA PHE A 17 12.20 22.86 1.91
C PHE A 17 13.15 24.06 2.10
N ALA A 18 14.13 23.96 2.96
CA ALA A 18 15.11 25.03 3.18
C ALA A 18 15.94 25.35 1.91
N LYS A 19 16.31 24.32 1.15
CA LYS A 19 17.00 24.48 -0.14
C LYS A 19 16.10 25.13 -1.19
N ALA A 20 14.89 24.62 -1.36
CA ALA A 20 13.95 25.14 -2.35
C ALA A 20 13.56 26.60 -2.10
N LEU A 21 13.50 27.01 -0.84
CA LEU A 21 13.24 28.40 -0.44
C LEU A 21 14.44 29.33 -0.61
N HIS A 22 15.62 28.79 -0.96
CA HIS A 22 16.89 29.53 -1.09
C HIS A 22 17.24 30.38 0.14
N ILE A 23 16.79 29.95 1.32
CA ILE A 23 17.04 30.68 2.57
C ILE A 23 18.42 30.32 3.13
N ASN A 24 19.20 31.35 3.42
CA ASN A 24 20.48 31.16 4.10
C ASN A 24 20.23 30.90 5.59
N THR A 25 19.98 29.62 5.92
CA THR A 25 19.62 29.20 7.27
C THR A 25 20.82 28.87 8.12
N GLN A 26 20.77 29.29 9.38
CA GLN A 26 21.70 28.79 10.43
C GLN A 26 21.09 27.51 11.04
N ARG A 27 21.90 26.47 11.15
CA ARG A 27 21.52 25.22 11.80
C ARG A 27 21.47 25.40 13.31
N LYS A 28 20.35 25.08 13.90
CA LYS A 28 20.11 25.03 15.34
C LYS A 28 19.78 23.60 15.77
N ASP A 29 19.65 23.37 17.07
CA ASP A 29 19.20 22.08 17.58
C ASP A 29 17.72 21.86 17.24
N GLY A 30 17.44 20.92 16.35
CA GLY A 30 16.08 20.56 15.93
C GLY A 30 15.41 21.48 14.92
N TYR A 31 16.10 22.49 14.36
CA TYR A 31 15.55 23.38 13.33
C TYR A 31 16.60 24.15 12.56
N LEU A 32 16.20 24.80 11.49
CA LEU A 32 17.00 25.75 10.71
C LEU A 32 16.33 27.12 10.79
N GLU A 33 17.11 28.19 10.94
CA GLU A 33 16.57 29.54 11.09
C GLU A 33 17.30 30.57 10.22
N SER A 34 16.52 31.47 9.62
CA SER A 34 16.99 32.69 8.92
C SER A 34 16.32 33.93 9.51
N ALA A 35 16.58 35.09 8.91
CA ALA A 35 15.90 36.32 9.29
C ALA A 35 14.37 36.25 9.08
N GLU A 36 13.90 35.55 8.04
CA GLU A 36 12.53 35.57 7.56
C GLU A 36 11.77 34.27 7.80
N ALA A 37 12.49 33.15 7.96
CA ALA A 37 11.90 31.83 8.02
C ALA A 37 12.58 30.90 9.01
N ILE A 38 11.78 29.97 9.52
CA ILE A 38 12.21 28.85 10.36
C ILE A 38 11.72 27.57 9.68
N VAL A 39 12.60 26.55 9.61
CA VAL A 39 12.24 25.24 9.11
C VAL A 39 12.52 24.21 10.19
N THR A 40 11.50 23.51 10.63
CA THR A 40 11.62 22.45 11.64
C THR A 40 10.97 21.16 11.15
N TRP A 41 11.04 20.11 11.95
CA TRP A 41 10.52 18.81 11.59
C TRP A 41 9.99 18.04 12.79
N CYS A 42 9.07 17.15 12.52
CA CYS A 42 8.79 16.02 13.38
C CYS A 42 9.83 14.90 13.13
N VAL A 43 9.73 13.82 13.85
CA VAL A 43 10.50 12.59 13.60
C VAL A 43 9.54 11.41 13.43
N GLY A 44 8.49 11.61 12.63
CA GLY A 44 7.26 10.86 12.66
C GLY A 44 6.34 11.37 13.77
N HIS A 45 5.65 10.48 14.50
CA HIS A 45 4.82 10.88 15.62
C HIS A 45 5.60 11.45 16.79
N LEU A 46 5.23 12.63 17.26
CA LEU A 46 5.72 13.24 18.50
C LEU A 46 4.72 13.06 19.65
N VAL A 47 3.46 12.83 19.32
CA VAL A 47 2.33 12.70 20.24
C VAL A 47 1.56 11.42 19.92
N THR A 48 1.07 10.74 20.94
CA THR A 48 0.26 9.53 20.81
C THR A 48 -0.94 9.57 21.73
N MET A 49 -1.91 8.69 21.54
CA MET A 49 -2.97 8.47 22.52
C MET A 49 -2.39 7.81 23.77
N SER A 50 -2.83 8.31 24.95
CA SER A 50 -2.38 7.79 26.23
C SER A 50 -2.89 6.38 26.50
N TYR A 51 -2.07 5.56 27.14
CA TYR A 51 -2.50 4.22 27.55
C TYR A 51 -3.58 4.25 28.63
N PRO A 52 -4.36 3.16 28.84
CA PRO A 52 -5.44 3.12 29.82
C PRO A 52 -5.03 3.49 31.24
N GLU A 53 -3.80 3.20 31.66
CA GLU A 53 -3.25 3.55 32.96
C GLU A 53 -3.14 5.05 33.25
N GLU A 54 -3.11 5.88 32.20
CA GLU A 54 -3.16 7.35 32.32
C GLU A 54 -4.57 7.89 32.59
N TYR A 55 -5.59 7.06 32.41
CA TYR A 55 -6.97 7.36 32.78
C TYR A 55 -7.27 6.89 34.19
N ASP A 56 -6.84 5.67 34.56
CA ASP A 56 -6.93 5.08 35.86
C ASP A 56 -5.76 4.11 36.09
N PRO A 57 -4.89 4.33 37.10
CA PRO A 57 -3.77 3.44 37.42
C PRO A 57 -4.14 1.98 37.60
N ALA A 58 -5.41 1.68 38.04
CA ALA A 58 -5.90 0.31 38.15
C ALA A 58 -5.93 -0.44 36.82
N LEU A 59 -6.08 0.27 35.71
CA LEU A 59 -6.11 -0.29 34.35
C LEU A 59 -4.73 -0.76 33.83
N LYS A 60 -3.68 -0.53 34.61
CA LYS A 60 -2.35 -1.09 34.34
C LYS A 60 -2.35 -2.61 34.43
N ARG A 61 -3.12 -3.14 35.40
CA ARG A 61 -3.33 -4.58 35.51
C ARG A 61 -4.48 -5.00 34.61
N TRP A 62 -4.19 -5.91 33.68
CA TRP A 62 -5.21 -6.43 32.78
C TRP A 62 -6.17 -7.38 33.54
N SER A 63 -7.48 -7.13 33.42
CA SER A 63 -8.55 -7.94 33.97
C SER A 63 -9.74 -7.95 33.03
N LEU A 64 -10.50 -9.05 33.00
CA LEU A 64 -11.76 -9.12 32.24
C LEU A 64 -12.81 -8.16 32.77
N GLU A 65 -12.75 -7.84 34.05
CA GLU A 65 -13.70 -6.92 34.72
C GLU A 65 -13.52 -5.47 34.27
N THR A 66 -12.33 -5.12 33.77
CA THR A 66 -12.01 -3.76 33.27
C THR A 66 -12.24 -3.60 31.77
N LEU A 67 -12.84 -4.59 31.13
CA LEU A 67 -13.15 -4.57 29.70
C LEU A 67 -14.66 -4.49 29.47
N PRO A 68 -15.13 -3.76 28.43
CA PRO A 68 -14.31 -2.98 27.49
C PRO A 68 -13.85 -1.64 28.09
N PHE A 69 -12.61 -1.23 27.78
CA PHE A 69 -12.12 0.11 28.05
C PHE A 69 -12.58 1.05 26.94
N ILE A 70 -13.47 1.99 27.26
CA ILE A 70 -14.01 3.00 26.33
C ILE A 70 -13.96 4.35 27.04
N PRO A 71 -12.91 5.16 26.79
CA PRO A 71 -12.80 6.47 27.42
C PRO A 71 -13.86 7.44 26.87
N GLN A 72 -14.43 8.26 27.73
CA GLN A 72 -15.35 9.33 27.31
C GLN A 72 -14.61 10.40 26.50
N GLU A 73 -13.40 10.75 26.92
CA GLU A 73 -12.51 11.66 26.23
C GLU A 73 -11.16 11.00 26.01
N PHE A 74 -10.62 11.14 24.80
CA PHE A 74 -9.30 10.60 24.47
C PHE A 74 -8.21 11.54 24.96
N LYS A 75 -7.32 11.04 25.83
CA LYS A 75 -6.11 11.73 26.26
C LYS A 75 -4.97 11.48 25.29
N TYR A 76 -4.12 12.47 25.15
CA TYR A 76 -2.93 12.43 24.31
C TYR A 76 -1.72 12.83 25.11
N GLU A 77 -0.57 12.21 24.83
CA GLU A 77 0.68 12.46 25.50
C GLU A 77 1.86 12.54 24.55
N VAL A 78 2.88 13.25 24.96
CA VAL A 78 4.14 13.33 24.20
C VAL A 78 4.89 12.03 24.35
N ILE A 79 5.32 11.44 23.24
CA ILE A 79 6.13 10.22 23.24
C ILE A 79 7.47 10.49 23.93
N PRO A 80 7.81 9.79 25.05
CA PRO A 80 8.99 10.09 25.85
C PRO A 80 10.30 10.12 25.06
N ALA A 81 10.49 9.18 24.13
CA ALA A 81 11.71 9.05 23.32
C ALA A 81 11.98 10.27 22.43
N VAL A 82 10.95 11.04 22.07
CA VAL A 82 11.03 12.21 21.17
C VAL A 82 10.65 13.52 21.84
N SER A 83 10.53 13.51 23.18
CA SER A 83 10.11 14.68 23.97
C SER A 83 10.99 15.91 23.78
N LYS A 84 12.28 15.72 23.50
CA LYS A 84 13.20 16.82 23.20
C LYS A 84 12.76 17.55 21.93
N GLN A 85 12.50 16.82 20.85
CA GLN A 85 12.04 17.41 19.58
C GLN A 85 10.66 18.05 19.72
N PHE A 86 9.75 17.41 20.45
CA PHE A 86 8.45 18.01 20.71
C PHE A 86 8.57 19.38 21.41
N ARG A 87 9.42 19.51 22.44
CA ARG A 87 9.65 20.79 23.14
C ARG A 87 10.16 21.88 22.20
N ILE A 88 11.08 21.52 21.30
CA ILE A 88 11.61 22.45 20.30
C ILE A 88 10.46 22.90 19.37
N VAL A 89 9.73 21.97 18.78
CA VAL A 89 8.64 22.25 17.84
C VAL A 89 7.55 23.07 18.52
N SER A 90 7.12 22.69 19.72
CA SER A 90 6.12 23.41 20.52
C SER A 90 6.57 24.85 20.82
N GLY A 91 7.84 25.02 21.19
CA GLY A 91 8.41 26.36 21.40
C GLY A 91 8.36 27.21 20.13
N LEU A 92 8.74 26.64 19.00
CA LEU A 92 8.73 27.35 17.69
C LEU A 92 7.32 27.72 17.23
N LEU A 93 6.35 26.82 17.38
CA LEU A 93 4.93 27.04 17.03
C LEU A 93 4.31 28.20 17.82
N ASN A 94 4.76 28.41 19.07
CA ASN A 94 4.26 29.45 19.98
C ASN A 94 5.12 30.74 20.00
N ARG A 95 6.16 30.86 19.17
CA ARG A 95 6.99 32.09 19.10
C ARG A 95 6.15 33.29 18.67
N THR A 96 6.37 34.40 19.32
CA THR A 96 5.64 35.66 19.05
C THR A 96 5.99 36.29 17.69
N ASP A 97 7.21 36.04 17.20
CA ASP A 97 7.68 36.51 15.90
C ASP A 97 7.32 35.57 14.72
N VAL A 98 6.57 34.49 14.96
CA VAL A 98 6.02 33.62 13.93
C VAL A 98 4.57 33.99 13.67
N ASP A 99 4.25 34.42 12.46
CA ASP A 99 2.88 34.80 12.05
C ASP A 99 2.17 33.65 11.32
N THR A 100 2.88 32.97 10.43
CA THR A 100 2.33 31.93 9.57
C THR A 100 3.05 30.59 9.74
N ILE A 101 2.30 29.53 9.89
CA ILE A 101 2.77 28.15 9.96
C ILE A 101 2.40 27.45 8.65
N TYR A 102 3.40 26.99 7.91
CA TYR A 102 3.25 26.12 6.76
C TYR A 102 3.40 24.67 7.19
N VAL A 103 2.32 23.90 7.04
CA VAL A 103 2.25 22.49 7.38
C VAL A 103 2.74 21.67 6.19
N CYS A 104 3.96 21.18 6.28
CA CYS A 104 4.70 20.49 5.22
C CYS A 104 4.92 18.99 5.54
N THR A 105 4.09 18.43 6.42
CA THR A 105 4.04 16.98 6.63
C THR A 105 3.51 16.27 5.39
N ASP A 106 3.77 14.97 5.26
CA ASP A 106 3.41 14.18 4.08
C ASP A 106 1.95 14.43 3.65
N SER A 107 1.72 14.45 2.34
CA SER A 107 0.40 14.75 1.73
C SER A 107 -0.53 13.56 1.87
N GLY A 108 -1.12 13.39 3.04
CA GLY A 108 -2.01 12.27 3.36
C GLY A 108 -2.61 12.36 4.75
N ARG A 109 -3.48 11.40 5.08
CA ARG A 109 -4.14 11.33 6.39
C ARG A 109 -3.16 11.26 7.56
N GLU A 110 -2.06 10.52 7.38
CA GLU A 110 -1.06 10.33 8.42
C GLU A 110 -0.31 11.63 8.73
N GLY A 111 0.19 12.33 7.70
CA GLY A 111 0.85 13.62 7.88
C GLY A 111 -0.06 14.69 8.47
N GLU A 112 -1.35 14.67 8.11
CA GLU A 112 -2.36 15.55 8.72
C GLU A 112 -2.53 15.23 10.21
N TYR A 113 -2.64 13.95 10.56
CA TYR A 113 -2.77 13.50 11.96
C TYR A 113 -1.57 13.87 12.81
N ILE A 114 -0.35 13.64 12.30
CA ILE A 114 0.89 13.99 13.00
C ILE A 114 0.91 15.47 13.36
N TYR A 115 0.65 16.35 12.40
CA TYR A 115 0.67 17.80 12.66
C TYR A 115 -0.42 18.23 13.63
N ARG A 116 -1.67 17.78 13.42
CA ARG A 116 -2.81 18.19 14.27
C ARG A 116 -2.61 17.80 15.72
N LEU A 117 -2.05 16.62 16.00
CA LEU A 117 -1.71 16.22 17.36
C LEU A 117 -0.64 17.10 17.98
N VAL A 118 0.38 17.46 17.21
CA VAL A 118 1.46 18.36 17.68
C VAL A 118 0.90 19.75 17.97
N GLU A 119 0.08 20.30 17.09
CA GLU A 119 -0.58 21.60 17.26
C GLU A 119 -1.47 21.62 18.51
N GLN A 120 -2.30 20.60 18.67
CA GLN A 120 -3.18 20.43 19.82
C GLN A 120 -2.39 20.36 21.13
N GLN A 121 -1.37 19.52 21.19
CA GLN A 121 -0.57 19.32 22.39
C GLN A 121 0.34 20.52 22.70
N ALA A 122 0.75 21.28 21.70
CA ALA A 122 1.48 22.53 21.87
C ALA A 122 0.57 23.72 22.25
N GLY A 123 -0.74 23.57 22.18
CA GLY A 123 -1.72 24.62 22.53
C GLY A 123 -1.62 25.86 21.65
N VAL A 124 -1.36 25.69 20.35
CA VAL A 124 -1.15 26.81 19.39
C VAL A 124 -2.42 27.62 19.22
N LYS A 125 -2.31 28.96 19.33
CA LYS A 125 -3.44 29.91 19.16
C LYS A 125 -3.00 31.11 18.33
N GLY A 126 -3.96 31.68 17.58
CA GLY A 126 -3.78 32.99 16.91
C GLY A 126 -2.80 33.00 15.74
N LYS A 127 -2.46 31.83 15.17
CA LYS A 127 -1.54 31.71 14.03
C LYS A 127 -2.29 31.49 12.73
N ASN A 128 -1.78 32.05 11.64
CA ASN A 128 -2.22 31.69 10.29
C ASN A 128 -1.61 30.33 9.92
N ARG A 129 -2.43 29.39 9.44
CA ARG A 129 -2.01 28.02 9.14
C ARG A 129 -2.30 27.70 7.69
N ARG A 130 -1.28 27.28 6.97
CA ARG A 130 -1.33 26.94 5.55
C ARG A 130 -0.88 25.53 5.34
N ARG A 131 -1.68 24.70 4.69
CA ARG A 131 -1.35 23.31 4.34
C ARG A 131 -0.69 23.27 2.98
N VAL A 132 0.55 22.80 2.96
CA VAL A 132 1.32 22.54 1.74
C VAL A 132 1.01 21.11 1.28
N TRP A 133 0.60 20.97 0.02
CA TRP A 133 0.26 19.68 -0.56
C TRP A 133 1.12 19.43 -1.80
N ILE A 134 2.02 18.45 -1.73
CA ILE A 134 2.99 18.15 -2.78
C ILE A 134 3.06 16.64 -3.03
N ASP A 135 3.32 16.27 -4.27
CA ASP A 135 3.44 14.87 -4.72
C ASP A 135 4.90 14.42 -4.84
N SER A 136 5.83 15.36 -4.88
CA SER A 136 7.27 15.10 -4.92
C SER A 136 8.06 16.17 -4.18
N GLN A 137 9.35 15.91 -3.93
CA GLN A 137 10.25 16.83 -3.24
C GLN A 137 11.19 17.57 -4.21
N THR A 138 10.77 17.76 -5.46
CA THR A 138 11.49 18.62 -6.39
C THR A 138 11.32 20.08 -5.99
N GLU A 139 12.30 20.92 -6.31
CA GLU A 139 12.25 22.36 -5.98
C GLU A 139 11.03 23.03 -6.58
N GLU A 140 10.72 22.76 -7.87
CA GLU A 140 9.54 23.28 -8.56
C GLU A 140 8.24 22.92 -7.81
N GLU A 141 8.12 21.66 -7.38
CA GLU A 141 6.92 21.18 -6.69
C GLU A 141 6.77 21.75 -5.28
N ILE A 142 7.88 21.88 -4.54
CA ILE A 142 7.88 22.52 -3.22
C ILE A 142 7.44 23.97 -3.32
N LEU A 143 8.02 24.74 -4.25
CA LEU A 143 7.66 26.14 -4.45
C LEU A 143 6.19 26.31 -4.90
N ARG A 144 5.72 25.44 -5.80
CA ARG A 144 4.31 25.39 -6.19
C ARG A 144 3.43 25.13 -4.98
N GLY A 145 3.72 24.08 -4.21
CA GLY A 145 2.92 23.71 -3.04
C GLY A 145 2.86 24.78 -1.96
N ILE A 146 3.94 25.55 -1.76
CA ILE A 146 3.95 26.71 -0.83
C ILE A 146 3.08 27.83 -1.37
N LYS A 147 3.19 28.14 -2.67
CA LYS A 147 2.39 29.19 -3.32
C LYS A 147 0.90 28.89 -3.30
N GLU A 148 0.54 27.64 -3.51
CA GLU A 148 -0.85 27.15 -3.59
C GLU A 148 -1.38 26.66 -2.24
N ALA A 149 -0.60 26.83 -1.14
CA ALA A 149 -0.97 26.35 0.18
C ALA A 149 -2.32 26.91 0.62
N LYS A 150 -3.24 26.04 0.96
CA LYS A 150 -4.61 26.35 1.37
C LYS A 150 -4.71 26.57 2.87
N ASP A 151 -5.80 27.17 3.33
CA ASP A 151 -6.08 27.23 4.76
C ASP A 151 -6.19 25.81 5.33
N LEU A 152 -5.59 25.60 6.50
CA LEU A 152 -5.60 24.29 7.15
C LEU A 152 -7.03 23.76 7.41
N LYS A 153 -8.01 24.64 7.56
CA LYS A 153 -9.42 24.29 7.74
C LYS A 153 -10.01 23.50 6.57
N GLU A 154 -9.52 23.71 5.35
CA GLU A 154 -9.98 22.93 4.18
C GLU A 154 -9.69 21.44 4.31
N TYR A 155 -8.80 21.06 5.23
CA TYR A 155 -8.41 19.68 5.52
C TYR A 155 -9.05 19.11 6.80
N ASP A 156 -10.04 19.79 7.41
CA ASP A 156 -10.66 19.34 8.66
C ASP A 156 -11.36 17.99 8.51
N ASN A 157 -12.01 17.72 7.38
CA ASN A 157 -12.60 16.40 7.12
C ASN A 157 -11.56 15.30 7.01
N LEU A 158 -10.39 15.59 6.41
CA LEU A 158 -9.27 14.66 6.33
C LEU A 158 -8.70 14.39 7.72
N ALA A 159 -8.53 15.44 8.53
CA ALA A 159 -8.10 15.33 9.92
C ALA A 159 -9.09 14.48 10.74
N ALA A 160 -10.40 14.77 10.64
CA ALA A 160 -11.44 13.99 11.32
C ALA A 160 -11.40 12.50 10.96
N SER A 161 -11.23 12.19 9.67
CA SER A 161 -11.04 10.82 9.18
C SER A 161 -9.80 10.15 9.80
N ALA A 162 -8.70 10.88 9.94
CA ALA A 162 -7.47 10.37 10.54
C ALA A 162 -7.63 10.12 12.05
N TYR A 163 -8.26 11.03 12.77
CA TYR A 163 -8.57 10.86 14.20
C TYR A 163 -9.51 9.68 14.45
N LEU A 164 -10.57 9.54 13.65
CA LEU A 164 -11.52 8.42 13.79
C LEU A 164 -10.82 7.09 13.57
N ARG A 165 -10.01 6.99 12.53
CA ARG A 165 -9.22 5.77 12.26
C ARG A 165 -8.28 5.42 13.41
N ALA A 166 -7.55 6.40 13.95
CA ALA A 166 -6.64 6.19 15.05
C ALA A 166 -7.37 5.74 16.32
N LYS A 167 -8.53 6.35 16.64
CA LYS A 167 -9.37 5.96 17.78
C LYS A 167 -9.94 4.55 17.62
N GLU A 168 -10.40 4.19 16.42
CA GLU A 168 -10.87 2.85 16.11
C GLU A 168 -9.76 1.81 16.31
N ASP A 169 -8.58 2.03 15.71
CA ASP A 169 -7.43 1.13 15.85
C ASP A 169 -6.99 1.00 17.32
N TYR A 170 -7.03 2.10 18.09
CA TYR A 170 -6.73 2.11 19.51
C TYR A 170 -7.73 1.28 20.32
N LEU A 171 -9.03 1.53 20.17
CA LEU A 171 -10.07 0.82 20.91
C LEU A 171 -10.08 -0.67 20.59
N MET A 172 -10.03 -1.01 19.32
CA MET A 172 -9.97 -2.40 18.86
C MET A 172 -8.70 -3.08 19.37
N GLY A 173 -7.56 -2.43 19.18
CA GLY A 173 -6.27 -2.96 19.60
C GLY A 173 -6.19 -3.25 21.09
N ILE A 174 -6.53 -2.28 21.93
CA ILE A 174 -6.44 -2.43 23.39
C ILE A 174 -7.43 -3.47 23.91
N ASN A 175 -8.70 -3.36 23.56
CA ASN A 175 -9.73 -4.21 24.14
C ASN A 175 -9.58 -5.67 23.71
N PHE A 176 -9.45 -5.92 22.42
CA PHE A 176 -9.36 -7.30 21.92
C PHE A 176 -8.00 -7.95 22.22
N SER A 177 -6.90 -7.19 22.21
CA SER A 177 -5.61 -7.76 22.60
C SER A 177 -5.61 -8.18 24.07
N ARG A 178 -6.14 -7.36 24.96
CA ARG A 178 -6.28 -7.69 26.39
C ARG A 178 -7.21 -8.90 26.59
N LEU A 179 -8.39 -8.89 25.96
CA LEU A 179 -9.37 -9.96 26.03
C LEU A 179 -8.78 -11.31 25.58
N LEU A 180 -8.19 -11.36 24.40
CA LEU A 180 -7.64 -12.60 23.86
C LEU A 180 -6.40 -13.08 24.64
N THR A 181 -5.57 -12.16 25.10
CA THR A 181 -4.41 -12.50 25.94
C THR A 181 -4.85 -13.10 27.28
N LEU A 182 -5.85 -12.50 27.92
CA LEU A 182 -6.38 -13.02 29.21
C LEU A 182 -7.05 -14.39 29.04
N LYS A 183 -7.75 -14.63 27.92
CA LYS A 183 -8.42 -15.91 27.66
C LYS A 183 -7.50 -17.02 27.15
N TYR A 184 -6.60 -16.69 26.27
CA TYR A 184 -5.83 -17.69 25.48
C TYR A 184 -4.32 -17.58 25.66
N GLY A 185 -3.79 -16.50 26.21
CA GLY A 185 -2.35 -16.24 26.32
C GLY A 185 -1.59 -17.37 27.03
N ASN A 186 -2.13 -17.91 28.13
CA ASN A 186 -1.51 -19.03 28.84
C ASN A 186 -1.46 -20.30 27.99
N SER A 187 -2.56 -20.65 27.31
CA SER A 187 -2.60 -21.84 26.44
C SER A 187 -1.63 -21.72 25.29
N ILE A 188 -1.53 -20.53 24.70
CA ILE A 188 -0.58 -20.25 23.60
C ILE A 188 0.85 -20.29 24.13
N SER A 189 1.12 -19.69 25.29
CA SER A 189 2.45 -19.71 25.92
C SER A 189 2.93 -21.14 26.19
N ASN A 190 2.04 -21.99 26.73
CA ASN A 190 2.33 -23.40 26.98
C ASN A 190 2.61 -24.15 25.67
N TYR A 191 1.80 -23.93 24.64
CA TYR A 191 2.00 -24.56 23.34
C TYR A 191 3.32 -24.15 22.67
N LEU A 192 3.68 -22.86 22.76
CA LEU A 192 4.90 -22.31 22.18
C LEU A 192 6.13 -22.46 23.08
N ASN A 193 5.97 -23.02 24.29
CA ASN A 193 7.02 -23.12 25.31
C ASN A 193 7.69 -21.76 25.61
N THR A 194 6.87 -20.71 25.76
CA THR A 194 7.31 -19.36 26.09
C THR A 194 6.77 -18.92 27.46
N LYS A 195 7.44 -17.98 28.11
CA LYS A 195 6.99 -17.51 29.45
C LYS A 195 5.69 -16.72 29.40
N TYR A 196 5.46 -15.98 28.34
CA TYR A 196 4.30 -15.11 28.17
C TYR A 196 4.06 -14.81 26.70
N SER A 197 2.81 -14.93 26.27
CA SER A 197 2.41 -14.62 24.90
C SER A 197 1.26 -13.61 24.91
N VAL A 198 1.52 -12.43 24.35
CA VAL A 198 0.47 -11.44 24.08
C VAL A 198 -0.18 -11.76 22.74
N VAL A 199 -1.50 -11.87 22.74
CA VAL A 199 -2.28 -12.02 21.51
C VAL A 199 -2.66 -10.64 21.02
N SER A 200 -1.82 -10.08 20.17
CA SER A 200 -2.08 -8.76 19.60
C SER A 200 -3.18 -8.82 18.53
N VAL A 201 -4.11 -7.89 18.62
CA VAL A 201 -5.18 -7.69 17.64
C VAL A 201 -4.98 -6.35 16.98
N GLY A 202 -5.06 -6.35 15.66
CA GLY A 202 -4.99 -5.14 14.86
C GLY A 202 -5.77 -5.32 13.57
N ARG A 203 -6.37 -4.27 13.08
CA ARG A 203 -7.27 -4.29 11.92
C ARG A 203 -6.67 -5.01 10.70
N VAL A 204 -5.43 -4.70 10.35
CA VAL A 204 -4.76 -5.32 9.19
C VAL A 204 -4.21 -6.70 9.54
N MET A 205 -3.47 -6.81 10.64
CA MET A 205 -2.77 -8.05 11.04
C MET A 205 -3.75 -9.20 11.28
N THR A 206 -4.87 -8.95 11.94
CA THR A 206 -5.88 -9.98 12.22
C THR A 206 -6.56 -10.45 10.94
N CYS A 207 -6.89 -9.54 10.01
CA CYS A 207 -7.45 -9.91 8.71
C CYS A 207 -6.48 -10.77 7.89
N VAL A 208 -5.21 -10.37 7.82
CA VAL A 208 -4.18 -11.12 7.09
C VAL A 208 -3.98 -12.51 7.71
N LEU A 209 -3.91 -12.61 9.04
CA LEU A 209 -3.85 -13.91 9.73
C LEU A 209 -5.07 -14.79 9.37
N GLY A 210 -6.26 -14.21 9.37
CA GLY A 210 -7.49 -14.91 8.98
C GLY A 210 -7.44 -15.43 7.54
N MET A 211 -6.88 -14.65 6.62
CA MET A 211 -6.68 -15.09 5.23
C MET A 211 -5.68 -16.25 5.13
N VAL A 212 -4.56 -16.18 5.85
CA VAL A 212 -3.56 -17.25 5.89
C VAL A 212 -4.16 -18.54 6.47
N VAL A 213 -4.84 -18.44 7.61
CA VAL A 213 -5.50 -19.59 8.25
C VAL A 213 -6.55 -20.22 7.33
N ARG A 214 -7.35 -19.42 6.63
CA ARG A 214 -8.32 -19.92 5.65
C ARG A 214 -7.63 -20.68 4.53
N ARG A 215 -6.56 -20.10 3.98
CA ARG A 215 -5.80 -20.75 2.91
C ARG A 215 -5.16 -22.06 3.36
N GLU A 216 -4.61 -22.10 4.57
CA GLU A 216 -4.08 -23.34 5.16
C GLU A 216 -5.14 -24.43 5.30
N ARG A 217 -6.36 -24.07 5.72
CA ARG A 217 -7.49 -25.00 5.79
C ARG A 217 -7.87 -25.52 4.41
N GLU A 218 -8.01 -24.63 3.42
CA GLU A 218 -8.29 -25.01 2.03
C GLU A 218 -7.25 -26.00 1.49
N ILE A 219 -5.97 -25.81 1.82
CA ILE A 219 -4.89 -26.73 1.40
C ILE A 219 -5.01 -28.08 2.11
N ARG A 220 -5.28 -28.10 3.42
CA ARG A 220 -5.42 -29.33 4.20
C ARG A 220 -6.67 -30.14 3.86
N GLU A 221 -7.75 -29.46 3.51
CA GLU A 221 -9.03 -30.04 3.16
C GLU A 221 -9.17 -30.26 1.64
N PHE A 222 -8.11 -29.97 0.87
CA PHE A 222 -8.14 -30.11 -0.57
C PHE A 222 -8.31 -31.57 -0.98
N VAL A 223 -9.35 -31.84 -1.73
CA VAL A 223 -9.62 -33.14 -2.33
C VAL A 223 -9.38 -33.01 -3.83
N GLU A 224 -8.48 -33.82 -4.35
CA GLU A 224 -8.27 -33.91 -5.79
C GLU A 224 -9.55 -34.34 -6.48
N THR A 225 -10.00 -33.53 -7.42
CA THR A 225 -11.16 -33.83 -8.25
C THR A 225 -10.69 -34.05 -9.68
N PRO A 226 -10.52 -35.30 -10.12
CA PRO A 226 -10.17 -35.58 -11.50
C PRO A 226 -11.30 -35.12 -12.43
N PHE A 227 -10.92 -34.65 -13.59
CA PHE A 227 -11.86 -34.39 -14.68
C PHE A 227 -11.20 -34.73 -16.02
N TYR A 228 -12.03 -35.09 -17.00
CA TYR A 228 -11.58 -35.65 -18.25
C TYR A 228 -11.96 -34.73 -19.40
N ARG A 229 -10.95 -34.23 -20.13
CA ARG A 229 -11.16 -33.41 -21.33
C ARG A 229 -10.99 -34.27 -22.57
N VAL A 230 -11.80 -33.97 -23.59
CA VAL A 230 -11.68 -34.60 -24.89
C VAL A 230 -10.92 -33.66 -25.82
N LEU A 231 -9.76 -34.12 -26.28
CA LEU A 231 -8.91 -33.39 -27.22
C LEU A 231 -8.95 -34.09 -28.56
N SER A 232 -8.89 -33.33 -29.64
CA SER A 232 -8.84 -33.84 -31.01
C SER A 232 -7.67 -33.21 -31.76
N THR A 233 -6.97 -34.00 -32.54
CA THR A 233 -5.97 -33.48 -33.48
C THR A 233 -6.66 -33.24 -34.82
N ILE A 234 -6.69 -32.00 -35.26
CA ILE A 234 -7.43 -31.55 -36.46
C ILE A 234 -6.41 -31.03 -37.48
N GLY A 235 -6.60 -31.41 -38.74
CA GLY A 235 -5.76 -30.93 -39.87
C GLY A 235 -5.40 -31.99 -40.86
N GLU A 236 -4.67 -31.60 -41.89
CA GLU A 236 -4.16 -32.48 -42.95
C GLU A 236 -2.63 -32.64 -42.85
N LYS A 237 -2.08 -33.51 -43.68
CA LYS A 237 -0.64 -33.83 -43.74
C LYS A 237 0.22 -32.57 -43.79
N GLY A 238 0.89 -32.27 -42.66
CA GLY A 238 1.85 -31.18 -42.53
C GLY A 238 1.41 -29.94 -41.74
N ALA A 239 0.11 -29.81 -41.42
CA ALA A 239 -0.40 -28.71 -40.59
C ALA A 239 -1.54 -29.21 -39.70
N THR A 240 -1.19 -29.61 -38.45
CA THR A 240 -2.17 -30.07 -37.47
C THR A 240 -2.21 -29.12 -36.26
N PHE A 241 -3.40 -28.97 -35.64
CA PHE A 241 -3.56 -28.27 -34.39
C PHE A 241 -4.45 -29.07 -33.45
N GLU A 242 -4.29 -28.84 -32.15
CA GLU A 242 -5.10 -29.47 -31.14
C GLU A 242 -6.37 -28.67 -30.88
N GLY A 243 -7.53 -29.33 -30.94
CA GLY A 243 -8.82 -28.79 -30.62
C GLY A 243 -9.33 -29.36 -29.31
N GLU A 244 -9.90 -28.53 -28.46
CA GLU A 244 -10.54 -28.95 -27.21
C GLU A 244 -12.06 -28.92 -27.39
N TRP A 245 -12.71 -30.04 -27.09
CA TRP A 245 -14.18 -30.10 -27.10
C TRP A 245 -14.76 -29.25 -25.97
N ARG A 246 -15.84 -28.55 -26.27
CA ARG A 246 -16.63 -27.79 -25.30
C ARG A 246 -18.12 -27.98 -25.56
N ALA A 247 -18.87 -28.10 -24.45
CA ALA A 247 -20.33 -28.11 -24.52
C ALA A 247 -20.84 -26.72 -24.89
N VAL A 248 -21.42 -26.60 -26.08
CA VAL A 248 -22.04 -25.35 -26.58
C VAL A 248 -23.54 -25.41 -26.48
N LYS A 249 -24.18 -24.24 -26.39
CA LYS A 249 -25.64 -24.13 -26.34
C LYS A 249 -26.29 -24.87 -27.52
N GLY A 250 -27.23 -25.76 -27.20
CA GLY A 250 -27.91 -26.61 -28.18
C GLY A 250 -27.26 -27.99 -28.38
N SER A 251 -26.09 -28.28 -27.77
CA SER A 251 -25.52 -29.63 -27.78
C SER A 251 -26.15 -30.51 -26.68
N LYS A 252 -26.10 -31.84 -26.87
CA LYS A 252 -26.62 -32.85 -25.92
C LYS A 252 -26.03 -32.67 -24.49
N TRP A 253 -24.81 -32.21 -24.38
CA TRP A 253 -24.09 -32.08 -23.10
C TRP A 253 -24.08 -30.65 -22.51
N PHE A 254 -24.76 -29.68 -23.15
CA PHE A 254 -24.85 -28.33 -22.61
C PHE A 254 -25.56 -28.33 -21.26
N GLU A 255 -24.92 -27.77 -20.24
CA GLU A 255 -25.40 -27.76 -18.84
C GLU A 255 -25.65 -29.14 -18.22
N SER A 256 -25.03 -30.21 -18.76
CA SER A 256 -25.18 -31.57 -18.22
C SER A 256 -24.53 -31.68 -16.82
N PHE A 257 -25.16 -32.44 -15.94
CA PHE A 257 -24.63 -32.81 -14.63
C PHE A 257 -23.33 -33.65 -14.72
N ASP A 258 -23.08 -34.30 -15.85
CA ASP A 258 -21.87 -35.09 -16.12
C ASP A 258 -20.63 -34.20 -16.29
N LEU A 259 -20.82 -32.92 -16.51
CA LEU A 259 -19.72 -31.96 -16.69
C LEU A 259 -19.29 -31.30 -15.38
N TYR A 260 -17.99 -31.19 -15.18
CA TYR A 260 -17.39 -30.35 -14.15
C TYR A 260 -17.37 -28.88 -14.57
N LYS A 261 -17.05 -28.63 -15.85
CA LYS A 261 -17.10 -27.36 -16.57
C LYS A 261 -17.46 -27.63 -18.01
N GLU A 262 -17.65 -26.60 -18.82
CA GLU A 262 -17.99 -26.70 -20.23
C GLU A 262 -17.11 -27.68 -21.05
N ASN A 263 -15.88 -27.93 -20.61
CA ASN A 263 -14.87 -28.72 -21.32
C ASN A 263 -14.37 -29.96 -20.59
N GLY A 264 -14.98 -30.32 -19.46
CA GLY A 264 -14.47 -31.43 -18.67
C GLY A 264 -15.56 -32.30 -18.06
N PHE A 265 -15.51 -33.61 -18.29
CA PHE A 265 -16.38 -34.59 -17.68
C PHE A 265 -15.91 -34.98 -16.28
N LYS A 266 -16.83 -35.25 -15.37
CA LYS A 266 -16.54 -35.75 -14.02
C LYS A 266 -16.04 -37.20 -14.04
N GLU A 267 -16.53 -37.99 -14.98
CA GLU A 267 -16.23 -39.39 -15.12
C GLU A 267 -15.58 -39.70 -16.48
N LYS A 268 -14.62 -40.63 -16.48
CA LYS A 268 -13.90 -41.03 -17.70
C LYS A 268 -14.82 -41.66 -18.72
N GLU A 269 -15.73 -42.50 -18.26
CA GLU A 269 -16.71 -43.22 -19.07
C GLU A 269 -17.58 -42.25 -19.89
N LYS A 270 -17.91 -41.11 -19.31
CA LYS A 270 -18.69 -40.05 -20.01
C LYS A 270 -17.89 -39.34 -21.10
N ALA A 271 -16.62 -39.12 -20.86
CA ALA A 271 -15.71 -38.62 -21.90
C ALA A 271 -15.55 -39.66 -23.05
N GLU A 272 -15.43 -40.93 -22.72
CA GLU A 272 -15.38 -42.01 -23.70
C GLU A 272 -16.71 -42.20 -24.46
N GLU A 273 -17.87 -41.97 -23.81
CA GLU A 273 -19.18 -41.93 -24.46
C GLU A 273 -19.22 -40.82 -25.53
N LEU A 274 -18.71 -39.64 -25.21
CA LEU A 274 -18.58 -38.54 -26.18
C LEU A 274 -17.68 -38.93 -27.36
N ILE A 275 -16.55 -39.55 -27.13
CA ILE A 275 -15.63 -40.00 -28.19
C ILE A 275 -16.34 -40.99 -29.09
N ARG A 276 -17.02 -41.99 -28.51
CA ARG A 276 -17.80 -42.98 -29.28
C ARG A 276 -18.94 -42.33 -30.09
N PHE A 277 -19.64 -41.34 -29.50
CA PHE A 277 -20.67 -40.60 -30.21
C PHE A 277 -20.13 -39.79 -31.38
N LEU A 278 -18.96 -39.13 -31.22
CA LEU A 278 -18.34 -38.36 -32.29
C LEU A 278 -17.77 -39.27 -33.39
N SER A 279 -17.25 -40.46 -33.04
CA SER A 279 -16.66 -41.39 -34.00
C SER A 279 -17.67 -42.27 -34.76
N ASN A 280 -18.99 -42.01 -34.63
CA ASN A 280 -20.04 -42.83 -35.29
C ASN A 280 -19.77 -44.33 -35.17
N SER A 281 -19.75 -44.84 -34.01
CA SER A 281 -19.12 -46.02 -33.45
C SER A 281 -19.55 -47.39 -33.98
N GLU A 282 -19.98 -47.54 -35.22
CA GLU A 282 -20.11 -48.84 -35.85
C GLU A 282 -19.10 -49.10 -36.97
N SER A 283 -18.24 -48.16 -37.31
CA SER A 283 -17.19 -48.27 -38.30
C SER A 283 -15.85 -47.93 -37.72
N ASP A 284 -14.89 -48.81 -37.95
CA ASP A 284 -13.46 -48.79 -37.76
C ASP A 284 -12.89 -47.46 -37.28
N ALA A 285 -12.32 -47.43 -36.08
CA ALA A 285 -11.68 -46.24 -35.44
C ALA A 285 -10.49 -45.66 -36.23
N SER A 286 -10.21 -46.20 -37.41
CA SER A 286 -9.12 -45.81 -38.31
C SER A 286 -9.51 -44.72 -39.34
N GLN A 287 -10.78 -44.40 -39.49
CA GLN A 287 -11.19 -43.35 -40.45
C GLN A 287 -11.17 -41.96 -39.80
N PRO A 288 -10.49 -40.99 -40.43
CA PRO A 288 -10.46 -39.62 -39.91
C PRO A 288 -11.84 -38.98 -39.92
N LEU A 289 -12.24 -38.48 -38.77
CA LEU A 289 -13.45 -37.64 -38.65
C LEU A 289 -13.27 -36.35 -39.41
N THR A 290 -14.33 -35.95 -40.15
CA THR A 290 -14.32 -34.64 -40.80
C THR A 290 -14.98 -33.60 -39.90
N CYS A 291 -14.28 -32.50 -39.68
CA CYS A 291 -14.77 -31.33 -38.96
C CYS A 291 -15.00 -30.16 -39.91
N GLN A 292 -16.05 -29.41 -39.70
CA GLN A 292 -16.31 -28.19 -40.44
C GLN A 292 -15.99 -26.96 -39.62
N ILE A 293 -15.25 -26.02 -40.19
CA ILE A 293 -15.01 -24.71 -39.56
C ILE A 293 -16.29 -23.91 -39.61
N VAL A 294 -16.89 -23.65 -38.45
CA VAL A 294 -18.12 -22.87 -38.32
C VAL A 294 -17.85 -21.37 -38.29
N SER A 295 -16.79 -20.95 -37.61
CA SER A 295 -16.42 -19.54 -37.55
C SER A 295 -14.93 -19.36 -37.31
N ILE A 296 -14.39 -18.26 -37.80
CA ILE A 296 -13.01 -17.80 -37.50
C ILE A 296 -13.09 -16.37 -37.04
N GLU A 297 -12.71 -16.13 -35.79
CA GLU A 297 -12.61 -14.79 -35.24
C GLU A 297 -11.16 -14.33 -35.18
N LYS A 298 -10.85 -13.20 -35.82
CA LYS A 298 -9.56 -12.51 -35.65
C LYS A 298 -9.71 -11.36 -34.70
N LYS A 299 -9.15 -11.48 -33.52
CA LYS A 299 -9.10 -10.39 -32.53
C LYS A 299 -7.73 -9.71 -32.59
N LYS A 300 -7.73 -8.39 -32.80
CA LYS A 300 -6.54 -7.58 -32.55
C LYS A 300 -6.52 -7.17 -31.10
N GLU A 301 -5.63 -7.77 -30.33
CA GLU A 301 -5.40 -7.34 -28.95
C GLU A 301 -4.30 -6.28 -28.92
N LYS A 302 -4.61 -5.14 -28.33
CA LYS A 302 -3.61 -4.11 -28.03
C LYS A 302 -3.10 -4.35 -26.62
N LYS A 303 -1.93 -4.91 -26.48
CA LYS A 303 -1.27 -5.08 -25.18
C LYS A 303 -0.55 -3.79 -24.82
N ASN A 304 -1.07 -3.10 -23.83
CA ASN A 304 -0.38 -1.94 -23.29
C ASN A 304 0.87 -2.36 -22.49
N PRO A 305 1.91 -1.51 -22.43
CA PRO A 305 3.03 -1.76 -21.52
C PRO A 305 2.55 -1.82 -20.08
N PRO A 306 3.26 -2.54 -19.18
CA PRO A 306 2.92 -2.57 -17.78
C PRO A 306 3.00 -1.17 -17.18
N LEU A 307 2.16 -0.90 -16.20
CA LEU A 307 2.23 0.33 -15.42
C LEU A 307 3.51 0.35 -14.56
N LEU A 308 3.89 1.50 -14.06
CA LEU A 308 4.98 1.63 -13.09
C LEU A 308 4.64 0.85 -11.81
N PHE A 309 5.66 0.50 -11.05
CA PHE A 309 5.48 -0.20 -9.78
C PHE A 309 4.90 0.72 -8.70
N ASN A 310 3.89 0.26 -8.00
CA ASN A 310 3.56 0.72 -6.66
C ASN A 310 4.32 -0.12 -5.62
N LEU A 311 4.18 0.22 -4.33
CA LEU A 311 4.90 -0.48 -3.27
C LEU A 311 4.60 -1.98 -3.23
N ALA A 312 3.34 -2.37 -3.30
CA ALA A 312 2.93 -3.77 -3.19
C ALA A 312 3.47 -4.63 -4.33
N GLU A 313 3.47 -4.09 -5.54
CA GLU A 313 3.98 -4.80 -6.72
C GLU A 313 5.49 -4.95 -6.71
N ILE A 314 6.23 -3.89 -6.34
CA ILE A 314 7.69 -3.99 -6.26
C ILE A 314 8.12 -4.94 -5.13
N GLN A 315 7.41 -4.96 -3.99
CA GLN A 315 7.64 -5.95 -2.93
C GLN A 315 7.41 -7.38 -3.43
N ASN A 316 6.35 -7.62 -4.21
CA ASN A 316 6.06 -8.91 -4.80
C ASN A 316 7.14 -9.34 -5.81
N GLU A 317 7.57 -8.45 -6.71
CA GLU A 317 8.63 -8.73 -7.66
C GLU A 317 9.99 -8.98 -6.98
N CYS A 318 10.35 -8.19 -5.98
CA CYS A 318 11.56 -8.39 -5.20
C CYS A 318 11.54 -9.71 -4.43
N SER A 319 10.40 -10.06 -3.83
CA SER A 319 10.23 -11.35 -3.15
C SER A 319 10.38 -12.53 -4.12
N LYS A 320 9.78 -12.44 -5.31
CA LYS A 320 9.91 -13.51 -6.33
C LYS A 320 11.33 -13.66 -6.86
N ARG A 321 11.99 -12.55 -7.21
CA ARG A 321 13.31 -12.55 -7.89
C ARG A 321 14.48 -12.70 -6.93
N PHE A 322 14.44 -11.98 -5.81
CA PHE A 322 15.56 -11.85 -4.89
C PHE A 322 15.35 -12.58 -3.56
N LYS A 323 14.14 -13.11 -3.31
CA LYS A 323 13.78 -13.80 -2.05
C LYS A 323 13.94 -12.94 -0.80
N ILE A 324 13.86 -11.62 -0.94
CA ILE A 324 13.87 -10.67 0.17
C ILE A 324 12.45 -10.39 0.67
N SER A 325 12.34 -10.03 1.95
CA SER A 325 11.06 -9.75 2.59
C SER A 325 10.45 -8.43 2.10
N PRO A 326 9.12 -8.25 2.22
CA PRO A 326 8.48 -6.96 1.96
C PRO A 326 9.07 -5.82 2.80
N ASP A 327 9.41 -6.06 4.07
CA ASP A 327 10.01 -5.04 4.95
C ASP A 327 11.39 -4.62 4.49
N GLU A 328 12.22 -5.58 4.09
CA GLU A 328 13.55 -5.30 3.54
C GLU A 328 13.44 -4.54 2.22
N THR A 329 12.49 -4.92 1.36
CA THR A 329 12.20 -4.19 0.12
C THR A 329 11.80 -2.74 0.42
N LEU A 330 10.91 -2.52 1.38
CA LEU A 330 10.49 -1.17 1.78
C LEU A 330 11.67 -0.35 2.32
N ARG A 331 12.54 -0.95 3.13
CA ARG A 331 13.74 -0.29 3.66
C ARG A 331 14.65 0.17 2.53
N ILE A 332 14.94 -0.69 1.57
CA ILE A 332 15.78 -0.37 0.41
C ILE A 332 15.16 0.77 -0.43
N ILE A 333 13.86 0.67 -0.72
CA ILE A 333 13.17 1.70 -1.52
C ILE A 333 13.11 3.03 -0.76
N GLN A 334 12.95 3.01 0.55
CA GLN A 334 13.02 4.22 1.38
C GLN A 334 14.40 4.88 1.29
N GLU A 335 15.48 4.11 1.33
CA GLU A 335 16.84 4.63 1.13
C GLU A 335 17.03 5.22 -0.28
N LEU A 336 16.48 4.57 -1.32
CA LEU A 336 16.51 5.07 -2.68
C LEU A 336 15.70 6.37 -2.84
N TYR A 337 14.57 6.47 -2.16
CA TYR A 337 13.77 7.70 -2.13
C TYR A 337 14.53 8.86 -1.46
N GLU A 338 15.18 8.62 -0.34
CA GLU A 338 16.00 9.62 0.35
C GLU A 338 17.21 10.08 -0.48
N LYS A 339 17.68 9.20 -1.37
CA LYS A 339 18.71 9.52 -2.39
C LYS A 339 18.12 10.12 -3.68
N LYS A 340 16.81 10.35 -3.74
CA LYS A 340 16.09 10.92 -4.90
C LYS A 340 16.17 10.07 -6.17
N LEU A 341 16.35 8.76 -6.03
CA LEU A 341 16.42 7.82 -7.14
C LEU A 341 15.06 7.24 -7.52
N VAL A 342 14.09 7.31 -6.62
CA VAL A 342 12.69 6.90 -6.84
C VAL A 342 11.73 7.93 -6.24
N THR A 343 10.47 7.90 -6.65
CA THR A 343 9.39 8.72 -6.06
C THR A 343 8.95 8.16 -4.71
N TYR A 344 8.04 8.86 -4.01
CA TYR A 344 7.56 8.48 -2.68
C TYR A 344 7.02 7.04 -2.68
N PRO A 345 7.57 6.15 -1.83
CA PRO A 345 7.29 4.72 -1.94
C PRO A 345 5.90 4.30 -1.48
N ARG A 346 5.31 5.01 -0.52
CA ARG A 346 3.98 4.65 0.03
C ARG A 346 2.86 5.30 -0.76
N THR A 347 2.76 4.97 -2.03
CA THR A 347 1.75 5.46 -2.95
C THR A 347 1.09 4.30 -3.69
N ASP A 348 -0.20 4.43 -3.95
CA ASP A 348 -0.93 3.53 -4.86
C ASP A 348 -0.84 4.01 -6.32
N ALA A 349 -0.30 5.21 -6.54
CA ALA A 349 -0.13 5.77 -7.88
C ALA A 349 0.90 4.96 -8.68
N ARG A 350 0.54 4.63 -9.91
CA ARG A 350 1.36 3.88 -10.88
C ARG A 350 1.72 4.73 -12.09
N VAL A 351 1.62 6.04 -11.91
CA VAL A 351 1.89 7.07 -12.92
C VAL A 351 2.81 8.12 -12.34
N LEU A 352 3.54 8.81 -13.18
CA LEU A 352 4.37 9.94 -12.76
C LEU A 352 3.55 11.23 -12.78
N SER A 353 3.80 12.11 -11.81
CA SER A 353 3.32 13.48 -11.90
C SER A 353 3.99 14.22 -13.07
N THR A 354 3.35 15.26 -13.57
CA THR A 354 3.90 16.07 -14.69
C THR A 354 5.29 16.64 -14.37
N ALA A 355 5.51 17.05 -13.12
CA ALA A 355 6.82 17.57 -12.68
C ALA A 355 7.91 16.50 -12.76
N VAL A 356 7.65 15.29 -12.25
CA VAL A 356 8.60 14.16 -12.32
C VAL A 356 8.81 13.71 -13.77
N ALA A 357 7.75 13.67 -14.58
CA ALA A 357 7.84 13.25 -15.98
C ALA A 357 8.75 14.18 -16.82
N LYS A 358 8.82 15.46 -16.51
CA LYS A 358 9.74 16.40 -17.17
C LYS A 358 11.20 16.10 -16.87
N GLU A 359 11.50 15.56 -15.71
CA GLU A 359 12.88 15.30 -15.26
C GLU A 359 13.35 13.86 -15.48
N ILE A 360 12.43 12.92 -15.74
CA ILE A 360 12.74 11.49 -15.84
C ILE A 360 13.82 11.15 -16.87
N HIS A 361 13.94 11.97 -17.93
CA HIS A 361 14.98 11.78 -18.95
C HIS A 361 16.41 11.84 -18.37
N LYS A 362 16.63 12.62 -17.29
CA LYS A 362 17.92 12.69 -16.59
C LYS A 362 18.24 11.36 -15.92
N ASN A 363 17.24 10.76 -15.26
CA ASN A 363 17.38 9.47 -14.60
C ASN A 363 17.63 8.35 -15.60
N LEU A 364 16.92 8.37 -16.73
CA LEU A 364 17.10 7.39 -17.82
C LEU A 364 18.49 7.50 -18.44
N ASN A 365 18.98 8.72 -18.69
CA ASN A 365 20.34 8.96 -19.19
C ASN A 365 21.39 8.47 -18.17
N GLY A 366 21.16 8.67 -16.87
CA GLY A 366 22.03 8.14 -15.82
C GLY A 366 22.08 6.61 -15.82
N LEU A 367 20.93 5.95 -16.00
CA LEU A 367 20.83 4.49 -16.07
C LEU A 367 21.55 3.91 -17.31
N MET A 368 21.60 4.64 -18.42
CA MET A 368 22.36 4.22 -19.60
C MET A 368 23.87 4.10 -19.37
N GLN A 369 24.40 4.75 -18.33
CA GLN A 369 25.83 4.63 -17.94
C GLN A 369 26.07 3.37 -17.09
N TYR A 370 25.01 2.73 -16.60
CA TYR A 370 25.08 1.50 -15.83
C TYR A 370 25.02 0.28 -16.75
N GLU A 371 26.12 -0.47 -16.86
CA GLU A 371 26.26 -1.58 -17.80
C GLU A 371 25.08 -2.55 -17.85
N PRO A 372 24.51 -3.01 -16.70
CA PRO A 372 23.37 -3.92 -16.76
C PRO A 372 22.09 -3.31 -17.34
N ALA A 373 21.97 -1.98 -17.37
CA ALA A 373 20.80 -1.28 -17.91
C ALA A 373 20.96 -0.87 -19.39
N LYS A 374 22.19 -0.82 -19.92
CA LYS A 374 22.48 -0.46 -21.32
C LYS A 374 21.67 -1.22 -22.39
N PRO A 375 21.38 -2.53 -22.24
CA PRO A 375 20.58 -3.28 -23.23
C PRO A 375 19.12 -2.85 -23.29
N TYR A 376 18.66 -2.04 -22.33
CA TYR A 376 17.27 -1.61 -22.20
C TYR A 376 17.13 -0.10 -22.43
N PRO A 377 17.43 0.42 -23.65
CA PRO A 377 17.28 1.84 -23.92
C PRO A 377 15.80 2.20 -23.81
N VAL A 378 15.48 2.98 -22.81
CA VAL A 378 14.11 3.44 -22.63
C VAL A 378 13.91 4.70 -23.45
N SER A 379 13.16 4.59 -24.54
CA SER A 379 12.68 5.76 -25.24
C SER A 379 11.62 6.48 -24.40
N TYR A 380 11.81 7.78 -24.20
CA TYR A 380 10.87 8.66 -23.47
C TYR A 380 9.43 8.58 -24.00
N THR A 381 9.22 8.18 -25.24
CA THR A 381 7.89 8.03 -25.86
C THR A 381 6.97 7.02 -25.17
N HIS A 382 7.50 6.15 -24.32
CA HIS A 382 6.72 5.13 -23.59
C HIS A 382 6.26 5.59 -22.20
N LEU A 383 6.79 6.72 -21.71
CA LEU A 383 6.45 7.28 -20.39
C LEU A 383 5.52 8.49 -20.53
N ARG A 384 4.41 8.35 -21.25
CA ARG A 384 3.38 9.39 -21.22
C ARG A 384 2.82 9.51 -19.81
N ALA A 385 2.95 10.69 -19.22
CA ALA A 385 2.16 11.08 -18.09
C ALA A 385 0.67 10.92 -18.47
N HIS A 386 -0.05 10.03 -17.82
CA HIS A 386 -1.49 10.08 -17.86
C HIS A 386 -1.88 11.30 -17.03
N GLU A 387 -2.35 12.35 -17.69
CA GLU A 387 -3.09 13.40 -17.04
C GLU A 387 -4.28 12.73 -16.35
N THR A 388 -4.19 12.57 -15.04
CA THR A 388 -5.37 12.34 -14.21
C THR A 388 -6.08 13.66 -14.11
N THR A 389 -7.03 13.90 -14.97
CA THR A 389 -8.12 14.81 -14.67
C THR A 389 -8.86 14.23 -13.46
N LEU A 390 -8.64 14.84 -12.31
CA LEU A 390 -9.54 14.75 -11.17
C LEU A 390 -10.74 15.65 -11.43
#